data_c1e93b3d4442fde38acf1586726a412d
#
_entry.id   c1e93b3d4442fde38acf1586726a412d
#
_cell.length_a   1.000
_cell.length_b   1.000
_cell.length_c   1.000
_cell.angle_alpha   90.00
_cell.angle_beta   90.00
_cell.angle_gamma   90.00
#
_symmetry.space_group_name_H-M   'P 1'
#
loop_
_entity.id
_entity.type
_entity.pdbx_description
1 polymer ?
#
loop_
_entity_poly.entity_id
_entity_poly.type
_entity_poly.pdbx_seq_one_letter_code
_entity_poly.pdbx_strand_id
1 'polypeptide(L)'
;MVETFVFSSESVFLNQESQTMAAQFLEYLKRRKQRIGMVFNDQQSMNQVLLAHGLAEYFDFSINGEAGRQVAQSLLDFLKDELQQGKVHFISNSLSQLQEAESLGFAPIYVNDDCYKVGVPCRAYEDYNQLHLAVIADRFEELI
;
A
#
# COMPACT_ATOMS: atom_id res chain seq x y z
N MET A 1 -3.33 8.51 -16.30
CA MET A 1 -2.82 9.22 -15.12
C MET A 1 -2.09 8.24 -14.20
N VAL A 2 -0.90 8.61 -13.75
CA VAL A 2 -0.12 7.76 -12.85
C VAL A 2 -0.55 8.03 -11.41
N GLU A 3 -0.97 6.98 -10.72
CA GLU A 3 -1.25 7.03 -9.28
C GLU A 3 -0.14 6.32 -8.52
N THR A 4 0.02 6.65 -7.26
CA THR A 4 1.02 6.02 -6.39
C THR A 4 0.33 5.13 -5.37
N PHE A 5 0.80 3.90 -5.25
CA PHE A 5 0.28 2.92 -4.30
C PHE A 5 1.40 2.55 -3.33
N VAL A 6 1.19 2.83 -2.05
CA VAL A 6 2.17 2.55 -1.00
C VAL A 6 1.61 1.46 -0.09
N PHE A 7 2.39 0.38 0.07
CA PHE A 7 1.99 -0.79 0.85
C PHE A 7 2.76 -0.85 2.16
N SER A 8 2.06 -1.15 3.25
CA SER A 8 2.76 -1.49 4.49
C SER A 8 3.29 -2.92 4.37
N SER A 9 4.52 -3.15 4.82
CA SER A 9 5.13 -4.48 4.76
C SER A 9 4.34 -5.51 5.57
N GLU A 10 3.78 -5.10 6.70
CA GLU A 10 3.01 -5.99 7.56
C GLU A 10 1.77 -6.54 6.86
N SER A 11 1.11 -5.75 6.02
CA SER A 11 -0.08 -6.22 5.30
C SER A 11 0.27 -7.18 4.17
N VAL A 12 1.41 -6.99 3.50
CA VAL A 12 1.86 -7.85 2.41
C VAL A 12 2.38 -9.18 2.94
N PHE A 13 3.21 -9.13 3.99
CA PHE A 13 3.89 -10.31 4.52
C PHE A 13 3.19 -10.91 5.73
N LEU A 14 1.89 -10.69 5.85
CA LEU A 14 1.09 -11.24 6.94
C LEU A 14 1.13 -12.78 6.98
N ASN A 15 1.00 -13.40 5.80
CA ASN A 15 1.11 -14.85 5.62
C ASN A 15 1.39 -15.15 4.14
N GLN A 16 1.58 -16.44 3.82
CA GLN A 16 1.89 -16.87 2.46
C GLN A 16 0.77 -16.51 1.47
N GLU A 17 -0.47 -16.65 1.89
CA GLU A 17 -1.62 -16.35 1.04
C GLU A 17 -1.71 -14.86 0.72
N SER A 18 -1.55 -13.99 1.72
CA SER A 18 -1.57 -12.55 1.49
C SER A 18 -0.43 -12.11 0.58
N GLN A 19 0.75 -12.72 0.73
CA GLN A 19 1.89 -12.43 -0.13
C GLN A 19 1.63 -12.81 -1.58
N THR A 20 1.02 -13.97 -1.81
CA THR A 20 0.69 -14.44 -3.16
C THR A 20 -0.33 -13.51 -3.83
N MET A 21 -1.39 -13.15 -3.10
CA MET A 21 -2.40 -12.23 -3.61
C MET A 21 -1.85 -10.83 -3.87
N ALA A 22 -1.00 -10.34 -2.97
CA ALA A 22 -0.37 -9.04 -3.14
C ALA A 22 0.54 -9.02 -4.37
N ALA A 23 1.29 -10.10 -4.62
CA ALA A 23 2.16 -10.20 -5.78
C ALA A 23 1.37 -10.08 -7.09
N GLN A 24 0.19 -10.69 -7.16
CA GLN A 24 -0.67 -10.59 -8.33
C GLN A 24 -1.16 -9.14 -8.55
N PHE A 25 -1.53 -8.47 -7.48
CA PHE A 25 -1.96 -7.08 -7.54
C PHE A 25 -0.81 -6.16 -7.94
N LEU A 26 0.38 -6.38 -7.39
CA LEU A 26 1.57 -5.62 -7.74
C LEU A 26 1.92 -5.76 -9.23
N GLU A 27 1.83 -6.96 -9.77
CA GLU A 27 2.06 -7.19 -11.19
C GLU A 27 1.06 -6.43 -12.05
N TYR A 28 -0.21 -6.42 -11.66
CA TYR A 28 -1.24 -5.66 -12.34
C TYR A 28 -0.92 -4.17 -12.35
N LEU A 29 -0.55 -3.61 -11.20
CA LEU A 29 -0.20 -2.19 -11.08
C LEU A 29 1.01 -1.84 -11.95
N LYS A 30 2.02 -2.71 -11.96
CA LYS A 30 3.23 -2.50 -12.76
C LYS A 30 2.91 -2.49 -14.25
N ARG A 31 2.04 -3.39 -14.71
CA ARG A 31 1.60 -3.41 -16.10
C ARG A 31 0.86 -2.13 -16.49
N ARG A 32 0.18 -1.52 -15.54
CA ARG A 32 -0.53 -0.25 -15.73
C ARG A 32 0.38 0.97 -15.53
N LYS A 33 1.67 0.74 -15.31
CA LYS A 33 2.68 1.78 -15.12
C LYS A 33 2.37 2.70 -13.93
N GLN A 34 1.77 2.16 -12.89
CA GLN A 34 1.56 2.88 -11.64
C GLN A 34 2.84 2.89 -10.83
N ARG A 35 2.99 3.90 -9.97
CA ARG A 35 4.13 3.98 -9.08
C ARG A 35 3.84 3.17 -7.81
N ILE A 36 4.79 2.33 -7.42
CA ILE A 36 4.60 1.39 -6.30
C ILE A 36 5.71 1.58 -5.28
N GLY A 37 5.33 1.71 -4.02
CA GLY A 37 6.27 1.81 -2.92
C GLY A 37 5.89 0.92 -1.76
N MET A 38 6.85 0.67 -0.87
CA MET A 38 6.63 -0.10 0.35
C MET A 38 7.25 0.61 1.55
N VAL A 39 6.56 0.49 2.69
CA VAL A 39 7.02 1.05 3.95
C VAL A 39 7.27 -0.08 4.94
N PHE A 40 8.43 -0.07 5.56
CA PHE A 40 8.82 -1.00 6.61
C PHE A 40 8.83 -0.27 7.95
N ASN A 41 8.36 -0.94 9.00
CA ASN A 41 8.28 -0.34 10.34
C ASN A 41 9.61 -0.35 11.09
N ASP A 42 10.57 -1.19 10.68
CA ASP A 42 11.88 -1.26 11.30
C ASP A 42 12.99 -1.24 10.25
N GLN A 43 14.22 -1.06 10.72
CA GLN A 43 15.39 -0.96 9.86
C GLN A 43 15.94 -2.30 9.41
N GLN A 44 15.24 -3.39 9.68
CA GLN A 44 15.74 -4.68 9.20
C GLN A 44 15.65 -4.69 7.68
N SER A 45 16.78 -4.89 7.11
CA SER A 45 17.11 -5.13 5.70
C SER A 45 15.89 -5.31 4.77
N MET A 46 15.25 -4.20 4.41
CA MET A 46 14.19 -4.16 3.39
C MET A 46 14.60 -4.93 2.15
N ASN A 47 15.82 -4.70 1.71
CA ASN A 47 16.31 -5.32 0.49
C ASN A 47 16.36 -6.84 0.63
N GLN A 48 16.76 -7.35 1.79
CA GLN A 48 16.80 -8.80 2.01
C GLN A 48 15.42 -9.43 2.00
N VAL A 49 14.43 -8.77 2.63
CA VAL A 49 13.06 -9.28 2.63
C VAL A 49 12.49 -9.30 1.21
N LEU A 50 12.65 -8.21 0.48
CA LEU A 50 12.15 -8.11 -0.89
C LEU A 50 12.82 -9.12 -1.82
N LEU A 51 14.14 -9.31 -1.69
CA LEU A 51 14.88 -10.27 -2.51
C LEU A 51 14.49 -11.71 -2.16
N ALA A 52 14.34 -12.01 -0.86
CA ALA A 52 13.99 -13.35 -0.41
C ALA A 52 12.62 -13.80 -0.94
N HIS A 53 11.69 -12.84 -1.11
CA HIS A 53 10.34 -13.13 -1.58
C HIS A 53 10.13 -12.84 -3.06
N GLY A 54 11.17 -12.40 -3.77
CA GLY A 54 11.10 -12.14 -5.20
C GLY A 54 10.23 -10.96 -5.58
N LEU A 55 10.00 -10.03 -4.66
CA LEU A 55 9.12 -8.88 -4.87
C LEU A 55 9.88 -7.57 -5.14
N ALA A 56 11.21 -7.58 -5.05
CA ALA A 56 12.00 -6.35 -5.18
C ALA A 56 11.76 -5.61 -6.50
N GLU A 57 11.54 -6.34 -7.57
CA GLU A 57 11.36 -5.76 -8.91
C GLU A 57 10.06 -4.97 -9.08
N TYR A 58 9.07 -5.20 -8.21
CA TYR A 58 7.78 -4.52 -8.31
C TYR A 58 7.79 -3.12 -7.69
N PHE A 59 8.75 -2.82 -6.83
CA PHE A 59 8.73 -1.58 -6.07
C PHE A 59 9.68 -0.54 -6.67
N ASP A 60 9.14 0.64 -6.92
CA ASP A 60 9.91 1.78 -7.41
C ASP A 60 10.69 2.46 -6.29
N PHE A 61 10.19 2.35 -5.05
CA PHE A 61 10.86 2.90 -3.88
C PHE A 61 10.46 2.14 -2.62
N SER A 62 11.26 2.30 -1.57
CA SER A 62 10.97 1.74 -0.26
C SER A 62 11.44 2.71 0.82
N ILE A 63 10.71 2.75 1.94
CA ILE A 63 10.96 3.65 3.04
C ILE A 63 11.03 2.85 4.32
N ASN A 64 12.09 3.06 5.11
CA ASN A 64 12.23 2.50 6.46
C ASN A 64 11.65 3.47 7.47
N GLY A 65 10.77 2.98 8.33
CA GLY A 65 10.37 3.73 9.51
C GLY A 65 11.53 3.77 10.50
N GLU A 66 11.88 4.95 10.97
CA GLU A 66 12.89 5.11 12.02
C GLU A 66 12.24 5.01 13.39
N ALA A 67 13.00 4.52 14.38
CA ALA A 67 12.50 4.44 15.75
C ALA A 67 12.09 5.83 16.25
N GLY A 68 10.84 5.94 16.72
CA GLY A 68 10.30 7.20 17.24
C GLY A 68 9.74 8.13 16.18
N ARG A 69 9.84 7.78 14.89
CA ARG A 69 9.26 8.58 13.80
C ARG A 69 8.08 7.84 13.19
N GLN A 70 7.00 8.57 12.98
CA GLN A 70 5.79 8.00 12.40
C GLN A 70 6.01 7.70 10.90
N VAL A 71 5.56 6.52 10.47
CA VAL A 71 5.70 6.06 9.09
C VAL A 71 5.05 7.03 8.11
N ALA A 72 3.85 7.53 8.43
CA ALA A 72 3.13 8.44 7.55
C ALA A 72 3.87 9.76 7.34
N GLN A 73 4.56 10.25 8.39
CA GLN A 73 5.34 11.48 8.27
C GLN A 73 6.55 11.28 7.34
N SER A 74 7.21 10.11 7.43
CA SER A 74 8.32 9.78 6.53
C SER A 74 7.85 9.70 5.08
N LEU A 75 6.66 9.14 4.86
CA LEU A 75 6.05 9.10 3.54
C LEU A 75 5.73 10.50 3.01
N LEU A 76 5.19 11.37 3.87
CA LEU A 76 4.86 12.73 3.46
C LEU A 76 6.11 13.47 2.98
N ASP A 77 7.20 13.37 3.73
CA ASP A 77 8.45 14.03 3.35
C ASP A 77 8.97 13.53 2.00
N PHE A 78 8.83 12.23 1.73
CA PHE A 78 9.30 11.62 0.49
C PHE A 78 8.36 11.89 -0.70
N LEU A 79 7.04 11.86 -0.46
CA LEU A 79 6.02 11.93 -1.52
C LEU A 79 5.31 13.28 -1.60
N LYS A 80 5.91 14.31 -1.06
CA LYS A 80 5.30 15.64 -0.98
C LYS A 80 4.86 16.16 -2.36
N ASP A 81 5.71 15.99 -3.36
CA ASP A 81 5.41 16.45 -4.71
C ASP A 81 4.31 15.61 -5.36
N GLU A 82 4.34 14.30 -5.16
CA GLU A 82 3.33 13.38 -5.70
C GLU A 82 1.94 13.66 -5.12
N LEU A 83 1.86 14.01 -3.84
CA LEU A 83 0.59 14.37 -3.21
C LEU A 83 -0.04 15.61 -3.83
N GLN A 84 0.78 16.56 -4.28
CA GLN A 84 0.30 17.76 -4.94
C GLN A 84 -0.18 17.51 -6.36
N GLN A 85 0.34 16.48 -7.01
CA GLN A 85 0.06 16.19 -8.42
C GLN A 85 -1.03 15.13 -8.63
N GLY A 86 -1.35 14.32 -7.62
CA GLY A 86 -2.33 13.26 -7.77
C GLY A 86 -2.59 12.51 -6.48
N LYS A 87 -3.34 11.40 -6.59
CA LYS A 87 -3.64 10.57 -5.43
C LYS A 87 -2.48 9.67 -5.07
N VAL A 88 -2.21 9.59 -3.77
CA VAL A 88 -1.32 8.60 -3.20
C VAL A 88 -2.15 7.73 -2.27
N HIS A 89 -2.27 6.44 -2.60
CA HIS A 89 -3.01 5.47 -1.80
C HIS A 89 -2.07 4.83 -0.79
N PHE A 90 -2.49 4.77 0.45
CA PHE A 90 -1.73 4.09 1.51
C PHE A 90 -2.51 2.88 1.98
N ILE A 91 -1.95 1.69 1.78
CA ILE A 91 -2.60 0.42 2.04
C ILE A 91 -1.94 -0.24 3.25
N SER A 92 -2.75 -0.50 4.29
CA SER A 92 -2.24 -1.06 5.54
C SER A 92 -3.31 -1.90 6.24
N ASN A 93 -2.86 -2.76 7.15
CA ASN A 93 -3.72 -3.47 8.08
C ASN A 93 -3.72 -2.85 9.49
N SER A 94 -3.14 -1.67 9.62
CA SER A 94 -3.10 -0.92 10.88
C SER A 94 -3.98 0.31 10.79
N LEU A 95 -5.07 0.35 11.57
CA LEU A 95 -5.99 1.49 11.57
C LEU A 95 -5.32 2.78 12.04
N SER A 96 -4.41 2.69 13.01
CA SER A 96 -3.71 3.87 13.51
C SER A 96 -2.82 4.48 12.43
N GLN A 97 -2.13 3.67 11.64
CA GLN A 97 -1.34 4.15 10.51
C GLN A 97 -2.21 4.80 9.44
N LEU A 98 -3.38 4.21 9.17
CA LEU A 98 -4.29 4.75 8.17
C LEU A 98 -4.91 6.08 8.59
N GLN A 99 -5.27 6.22 9.87
CA GLN A 99 -5.79 7.49 10.39
C GLN A 99 -4.77 8.61 10.28
N GLU A 100 -3.52 8.29 10.62
CA GLU A 100 -2.43 9.24 10.51
C GLU A 100 -2.17 9.62 9.05
N ALA A 101 -2.15 8.64 8.15
CA ALA A 101 -1.96 8.88 6.71
C ALA A 101 -3.07 9.75 6.15
N GLU A 102 -4.31 9.50 6.53
CA GLU A 102 -5.46 10.31 6.09
C GLU A 102 -5.31 11.76 6.54
N SER A 103 -4.86 11.98 7.77
CA SER A 103 -4.65 13.33 8.29
C SER A 103 -3.59 14.11 7.52
N LEU A 104 -2.69 13.42 6.84
CA LEU A 104 -1.63 14.01 6.05
C LEU A 104 -1.95 14.12 4.55
N GLY A 105 -3.14 13.71 4.15
CA GLY A 105 -3.60 13.85 2.77
C GLY A 105 -3.53 12.60 1.90
N PHE A 106 -3.11 11.46 2.47
CA PHE A 106 -3.11 10.18 1.73
C PHE A 106 -4.52 9.60 1.68
N ALA A 107 -4.80 8.81 0.63
CA ALA A 107 -6.04 8.07 0.52
C ALA A 107 -5.87 6.71 1.21
N PRO A 108 -6.52 6.47 2.36
CA PRO A 108 -6.29 5.25 3.13
C PRO A 108 -7.09 4.08 2.56
N ILE A 109 -6.48 2.88 2.59
CA ILE A 109 -7.14 1.63 2.23
C ILE A 109 -6.78 0.59 3.29
N TYR A 110 -7.80 0.03 3.92
CA TYR A 110 -7.64 -1.01 4.95
C TYR A 110 -7.76 -2.39 4.31
N VAL A 111 -6.79 -3.27 4.55
CA VAL A 111 -6.83 -4.65 4.07
C VAL A 111 -6.58 -5.57 5.26
N ASN A 112 -7.64 -6.24 5.71
CA ASN A 112 -7.55 -7.22 6.79
C ASN A 112 -8.83 -8.06 6.79
N ASP A 113 -8.73 -9.31 7.25
CA ASP A 113 -9.85 -10.24 7.28
C ASP A 113 -10.97 -9.83 8.25
N ASP A 114 -10.70 -8.89 9.16
CA ASP A 114 -11.69 -8.36 10.11
C ASP A 114 -12.42 -7.12 9.60
N CYS A 115 -12.26 -6.74 8.34
CA CYS A 115 -12.78 -5.49 7.79
C CYS A 115 -14.30 -5.31 7.97
N TYR A 116 -15.05 -6.40 8.05
CA TYR A 116 -16.49 -6.35 8.27
C TYR A 116 -16.88 -6.17 9.73
N LYS A 117 -15.97 -6.42 10.67
CA LYS A 117 -16.22 -6.34 12.10
C LYS A 117 -15.84 -4.99 12.68
N VAL A 118 -14.94 -4.30 12.02
CA VAL A 118 -14.41 -3.02 12.47
C VAL A 118 -15.09 -1.92 11.66
N GLY A 119 -15.70 -0.95 12.34
CA GLY A 119 -16.27 0.21 11.66
C GLY A 119 -15.17 1.11 11.11
N VAL A 120 -14.69 0.82 9.92
CA VAL A 120 -13.56 1.51 9.32
C VAL A 120 -14.07 2.72 8.52
N PRO A 121 -13.57 3.94 8.77
CA PRO A 121 -14.04 5.13 8.06
C PRO A 121 -13.37 5.33 6.69
N CYS A 122 -12.87 4.27 6.08
CA CYS A 122 -12.19 4.32 4.79
C CYS A 122 -12.56 3.10 3.96
N ARG A 123 -12.05 3.03 2.73
CA ARG A 123 -12.21 1.85 1.89
C ARG A 123 -11.56 0.66 2.58
N ALA A 124 -12.28 -0.47 2.65
CA ALA A 124 -11.81 -1.64 3.37
C ALA A 124 -12.09 -2.91 2.56
N TYR A 125 -11.12 -3.81 2.55
CA TYR A 125 -11.18 -5.06 1.82
C TYR A 125 -10.67 -6.19 2.71
N GLU A 126 -11.23 -7.37 2.53
CA GLU A 126 -10.85 -8.52 3.33
C GLU A 126 -9.43 -9.00 3.03
N ASP A 127 -9.02 -8.92 1.76
CA ASP A 127 -7.69 -9.34 1.31
C ASP A 127 -7.28 -8.57 0.04
N TYR A 128 -6.06 -8.83 -0.41
CA TYR A 128 -5.55 -8.17 -1.62
C TYR A 128 -6.29 -8.59 -2.89
N ASN A 129 -6.89 -9.76 -2.90
CA ASN A 129 -7.67 -10.19 -4.06
C ASN A 129 -8.92 -9.34 -4.22
N GLN A 130 -9.63 -9.04 -3.13
CA GLN A 130 -10.80 -8.15 -3.17
C GLN A 130 -10.41 -6.74 -3.59
N LEU A 131 -9.29 -6.22 -3.07
CA LEU A 131 -8.80 -4.91 -3.47
C LEU A 131 -8.46 -4.89 -4.96
N HIS A 132 -7.78 -5.93 -5.45
CA HIS A 132 -7.40 -6.05 -6.85
C HIS A 132 -8.64 -6.01 -7.77
N LEU A 133 -9.67 -6.79 -7.42
CA LEU A 133 -10.92 -6.81 -8.20
C LEU A 133 -11.60 -5.43 -8.18
N ALA A 134 -11.59 -4.74 -7.05
CA ALA A 134 -12.21 -3.42 -6.94
C ALA A 134 -11.47 -2.39 -7.81
N VAL A 135 -10.16 -2.44 -7.86
CA VAL A 135 -9.37 -1.52 -8.69
C VAL A 135 -9.63 -1.79 -10.17
N ILE A 136 -9.73 -3.06 -10.57
CA ILE A 136 -10.07 -3.41 -11.95
C ILE A 136 -11.46 -2.86 -12.31
N ALA A 137 -12.44 -3.02 -11.43
CA ALA A 137 -13.81 -2.54 -11.66
C ALA A 137 -13.85 -1.02 -11.81
N ASP A 138 -13.16 -0.30 -10.94
CA ASP A 138 -13.11 1.16 -11.02
C ASP A 138 -12.53 1.63 -12.36
N ARG A 139 -11.47 0.99 -12.82
CA ARG A 139 -10.86 1.34 -14.11
C ARG A 139 -11.73 0.96 -15.29
N PHE A 140 -12.47 -0.11 -15.18
CA PHE A 140 -13.42 -0.50 -16.21
C PHE A 140 -14.53 0.54 -16.37
N GLU A 141 -15.02 1.07 -15.24
CA GLU A 141 -16.03 2.13 -15.25
C GLU A 141 -15.50 3.41 -15.89
N GLU A 142 -14.24 3.73 -15.69
CA GLU A 142 -13.60 4.90 -16.30
C GLU A 142 -13.52 4.80 -17.83
N LEU A 143 -13.53 3.59 -18.37
CA LEU A 143 -13.46 3.36 -19.81
C LEU A 143 -14.81 3.42 -20.51
N ILE A 144 -15.88 3.43 -19.75
CA ILE A 144 -17.23 3.53 -20.26
C ILE A 144 -17.71 4.97 -20.17
#